data_e5b4ab2db95d9f579e2150bfe6541fc2
#
_entry.id   e5b4ab2db95d9f579e2150bfe6541fc2
#
_cell.length_a   1.000
_cell.length_b   1.000
_cell.length_c   1.000
_cell.angle_alpha   90.00
_cell.angle_beta   90.00
_cell.angle_gamma   90.00
#
_symmetry.space_group_name_H-M   'P 1'
#
loop_
_entity.id
_entity.type
_entity.pdbx_description
1 polymer ?
#
loop_
_entity_poly.entity_id
_entity_poly.type
_entity_poly.pdbx_seq_one_letter_code
_entity_poly.pdbx_strand_id
1 'polypeptide(L)'
;MKVFLTGASGFVGSHVLDSLRAGHHEVSILLQRTSNTRFISRHVPEVTVHYGSLDDVPLLTKAMRGVEAVIHCAGKIKALHSSDFYRVNQAGTGNIVMAANACRESVQHLVYISSLAVSGPGVLGSPAVEAGEPRPVSVYGQSKWLGEIEVRQHCSVPWTILRPAAVYGPRDAEFLALFQTIKLRIMPLVSGPKRPLNMVYGPDVAAAVLCSLMHDRGAGGTYHVAAEPPCTDEEFMQEIAGQLRCRPLRLPIPRSALYLACVIQEILSRMTGRPNILSRQKLLELLAPGWVCTTDRIRNDLGFTAPTSLREGITQTLDWYRREGWV
;
A
#
# COMPACT_ATOMS: atom_id res chain seq x y z
N MET A 1 0.22 24.02 0.66
CA MET A 1 0.13 23.58 -0.76
C MET A 1 -1.28 23.12 -1.05
N LYS A 2 -1.67 23.24 -2.32
CA LYS A 2 -2.90 22.64 -2.85
C LYS A 2 -2.58 21.26 -3.39
N VAL A 3 -3.23 20.23 -2.84
CA VAL A 3 -2.91 18.82 -3.12
C VAL A 3 -4.13 18.10 -3.66
N PHE A 4 -3.96 17.35 -4.75
CA PHE A 4 -4.96 16.42 -5.25
C PHE A 4 -4.59 14.98 -4.87
N LEU A 5 -5.46 14.30 -4.13
CA LEU A 5 -5.25 12.95 -3.63
C LEU A 5 -6.25 11.97 -4.24
N THR A 6 -5.78 10.91 -4.86
CA THR A 6 -6.61 9.76 -5.23
C THR A 6 -6.45 8.64 -4.22
N GLY A 7 -7.48 7.82 -4.03
CA GLY A 7 -7.45 6.71 -3.08
C GLY A 7 -7.61 7.11 -1.62
N ALA A 8 -8.05 8.34 -1.33
CA ALA A 8 -8.23 8.88 0.02
C ALA A 8 -9.12 8.01 0.93
N SER A 9 -10.11 7.30 0.39
CA SER A 9 -11.02 6.43 1.16
C SER A 9 -10.41 5.05 1.50
N GLY A 10 -9.24 4.71 0.92
CA GLY A 10 -8.53 3.47 1.19
C GLY A 10 -7.70 3.52 2.47
N PHE A 11 -7.08 2.38 2.83
CA PHE A 11 -6.27 2.26 4.03
C PHE A 11 -5.13 3.29 4.06
N VAL A 12 -4.15 3.18 3.16
CA VAL A 12 -2.99 4.09 3.12
C VAL A 12 -3.43 5.52 2.81
N GLY A 13 -4.30 5.71 1.80
CA GLY A 13 -4.74 7.04 1.39
C GLY A 13 -5.47 7.83 2.49
N SER A 14 -6.16 7.14 3.41
CA SER A 14 -6.80 7.80 4.55
C SER A 14 -5.80 8.32 5.58
N HIS A 15 -4.66 7.65 5.78
CA HIS A 15 -3.55 8.16 6.60
C HIS A 15 -2.83 9.32 5.92
N VAL A 16 -2.66 9.25 4.59
CA VAL A 16 -2.12 10.38 3.81
C VAL A 16 -3.01 11.61 3.96
N LEU A 17 -4.34 11.43 3.86
CA LEU A 17 -5.28 12.53 4.07
C LEU A 17 -5.19 13.11 5.48
N ASP A 18 -5.12 12.26 6.52
CA ASP A 18 -4.93 12.71 7.90
C ASP A 18 -3.66 13.59 8.03
N SER A 19 -2.53 13.13 7.47
CA SER A 19 -1.26 13.85 7.54
C SER A 19 -1.29 15.16 6.77
N LEU A 20 -1.91 15.19 5.59
CA LEU A 20 -2.08 16.42 4.79
C LEU A 20 -2.92 17.45 5.55
N ARG A 21 -4.02 17.03 6.18
CA ARG A 21 -4.88 17.92 6.95
C ARG A 21 -4.20 18.43 8.22
N ALA A 22 -3.44 17.57 8.91
CA ALA A 22 -2.61 17.97 10.05
C ALA A 22 -1.54 19.01 9.66
N GLY A 23 -0.99 18.91 8.45
CA GLY A 23 -0.07 19.88 7.86
C GLY A 23 -0.73 21.12 7.26
N HIS A 24 -2.04 21.33 7.48
CA HIS A 24 -2.83 22.47 6.97
C HIS A 24 -2.78 22.65 5.43
N HIS A 25 -2.64 21.54 4.68
CA HIS A 25 -2.73 21.58 3.22
C HIS A 25 -4.20 21.73 2.76
N GLU A 26 -4.39 22.47 1.68
CA GLU A 26 -5.68 22.50 0.97
C GLU A 26 -5.78 21.23 0.11
N VAL A 27 -6.75 20.38 0.41
CA VAL A 27 -6.83 19.05 -0.21
C VAL A 27 -8.10 18.92 -1.04
N SER A 28 -7.93 18.42 -2.26
CA SER A 28 -9.02 17.89 -3.08
C SER A 28 -8.84 16.39 -3.27
N ILE A 29 -9.95 15.64 -3.29
CA ILE A 29 -9.92 14.18 -3.37
C ILE A 29 -10.82 13.65 -4.48
N LEU A 30 -10.40 12.53 -5.09
CA LEU A 30 -11.24 11.77 -6.02
C LEU A 30 -11.95 10.64 -5.26
N LEU A 31 -13.26 10.58 -5.35
CA LEU A 31 -14.09 9.50 -4.82
C LEU A 31 -15.01 8.93 -5.91
N GLN A 32 -15.28 7.65 -5.86
CA GLN A 32 -16.41 7.07 -6.56
C GLN A 32 -17.67 7.25 -5.70
N ARG A 33 -18.85 7.33 -6.31
CA ARG A 33 -20.12 7.42 -5.56
C ARG A 33 -20.36 6.24 -4.63
N THR A 34 -19.71 5.10 -4.91
CA THR A 34 -19.75 3.87 -4.11
C THR A 34 -18.61 3.78 -3.08
N SER A 35 -17.75 4.80 -2.99
CA SER A 35 -16.62 4.77 -2.04
C SER A 35 -17.12 4.77 -0.59
N ASN A 36 -16.56 3.88 0.22
CA ASN A 36 -16.78 3.90 1.67
C ASN A 36 -15.92 5.01 2.28
N THR A 37 -16.56 6.04 2.80
CA THR A 37 -15.90 7.22 3.40
C THR A 37 -15.72 7.12 4.91
N ARG A 38 -15.99 5.96 5.55
CA ARG A 38 -15.93 5.79 7.01
C ARG A 38 -14.65 6.35 7.62
N PHE A 39 -13.49 6.07 7.02
CA PHE A 39 -12.20 6.48 7.57
C PHE A 39 -11.86 7.95 7.38
N ILE A 40 -12.56 8.62 6.45
CA ILE A 40 -12.31 10.02 6.10
C ILE A 40 -13.51 10.92 6.38
N SER A 41 -14.57 10.41 7.00
CA SER A 41 -15.84 11.12 7.22
C SER A 41 -15.65 12.49 7.89
N ARG A 42 -14.71 12.57 8.84
CA ARG A 42 -14.38 13.83 9.54
C ARG A 42 -13.75 14.89 8.62
N HIS A 43 -13.08 14.46 7.54
CA HIS A 43 -12.40 15.37 6.61
C HIS A 43 -13.27 15.76 5.40
N VAL A 44 -14.28 14.96 5.05
CA VAL A 44 -15.15 15.22 3.88
C VAL A 44 -15.74 16.63 3.86
N PRO A 45 -16.18 17.22 4.99
CA PRO A 45 -16.68 18.60 5.01
C PRO A 45 -15.58 19.67 4.79
N GLU A 46 -14.32 19.32 4.95
CA GLU A 46 -13.17 20.25 4.94
C GLU A 46 -12.32 20.15 3.67
N VAL A 47 -12.69 19.26 2.73
CA VAL A 47 -11.94 19.01 1.50
C VAL A 47 -12.84 19.15 0.28
N THR A 48 -12.26 19.50 -0.87
CA THR A 48 -13.00 19.50 -2.12
C THR A 48 -13.13 18.07 -2.65
N VAL A 49 -14.37 17.59 -2.85
CA VAL A 49 -14.63 16.23 -3.33
C VAL A 49 -15.00 16.27 -4.81
N HIS A 50 -14.27 15.54 -5.63
CA HIS A 50 -14.58 15.26 -7.02
C HIS A 50 -15.12 13.83 -7.14
N TYR A 51 -16.35 13.66 -7.65
CA TYR A 51 -16.95 12.35 -7.85
C TYR A 51 -16.74 11.87 -9.28
N GLY A 52 -15.97 10.77 -9.44
CA GLY A 52 -15.65 10.18 -10.73
C GLY A 52 -14.76 8.94 -10.62
N SER A 53 -14.16 8.53 -11.72
CA SER A 53 -13.24 7.40 -11.78
C SER A 53 -11.88 7.81 -12.36
N LEU A 54 -10.89 6.92 -12.27
CA LEU A 54 -9.60 7.11 -12.93
C LEU A 54 -9.69 7.07 -14.47
N ASP A 55 -10.82 6.63 -15.02
CA ASP A 55 -11.03 6.56 -16.47
C ASP A 55 -11.52 7.92 -17.05
N ASP A 56 -11.89 8.88 -16.20
CA ASP A 56 -12.43 10.19 -16.60
C ASP A 56 -11.34 11.28 -16.64
N VAL A 57 -10.50 11.25 -17.69
CA VAL A 57 -9.39 12.21 -17.86
C VAL A 57 -9.87 13.69 -17.86
N PRO A 58 -10.98 14.08 -18.50
CA PRO A 58 -11.48 15.44 -18.40
C PRO A 58 -11.78 15.89 -16.97
N LEU A 59 -12.40 15.03 -16.16
CA LEU A 59 -12.66 15.31 -14.74
C LEU A 59 -11.34 15.43 -13.96
N LEU A 60 -10.41 14.50 -14.16
CA LEU A 60 -9.11 14.52 -13.51
C LEU A 60 -8.34 15.80 -13.82
N THR A 61 -8.29 16.21 -15.09
CA THR A 61 -7.67 17.46 -15.51
C THR A 61 -8.34 18.67 -14.87
N LYS A 62 -9.68 18.70 -14.82
CA LYS A 62 -10.41 19.78 -14.13
C LYS A 62 -10.07 19.83 -12.64
N ALA A 63 -10.00 18.67 -11.98
CA ALA A 63 -9.71 18.55 -10.55
C ALA A 63 -8.27 18.95 -10.19
N MET A 64 -7.33 18.84 -11.15
CA MET A 64 -5.91 19.18 -10.96
C MET A 64 -5.58 20.64 -11.34
N ARG A 65 -6.50 21.43 -11.87
CA ARG A 65 -6.24 22.85 -12.19
C ARG A 65 -5.91 23.65 -10.94
N GLY A 66 -4.75 24.31 -10.94
CA GLY A 66 -4.26 25.10 -9.83
C GLY A 66 -3.79 24.30 -8.61
N VAL A 67 -3.66 22.97 -8.76
CA VAL A 67 -3.06 22.07 -7.76
C VAL A 67 -1.54 22.11 -7.90
N GLU A 68 -0.84 22.13 -6.79
CA GLU A 68 0.64 22.14 -6.73
C GLU A 68 1.24 20.73 -6.66
N ALA A 69 0.54 19.80 -6.01
CA ALA A 69 1.00 18.41 -5.89
C ALA A 69 -0.12 17.38 -6.13
N VAL A 70 0.23 16.28 -6.78
CA VAL A 70 -0.66 15.14 -7.01
C VAL A 70 -0.13 13.94 -6.26
N ILE A 71 -0.97 13.30 -5.42
CA ILE A 71 -0.66 12.05 -4.74
C ILE A 71 -1.57 10.97 -5.30
N HIS A 72 -0.99 10.03 -6.03
CA HIS A 72 -1.71 8.90 -6.60
C HIS A 72 -1.57 7.66 -5.72
N CYS A 73 -2.52 7.50 -4.77
CA CYS A 73 -2.61 6.36 -3.86
C CYS A 73 -3.70 5.36 -4.28
N ALA A 74 -4.57 5.70 -5.24
CA ALA A 74 -5.57 4.77 -5.74
C ALA A 74 -4.90 3.57 -6.42
N GLY A 75 -5.34 2.38 -6.06
CA GLY A 75 -4.85 1.13 -6.62
C GLY A 75 -5.72 -0.04 -6.22
N LYS A 76 -5.68 -1.11 -7.00
CA LYS A 76 -6.41 -2.35 -6.75
C LYS A 76 -5.43 -3.41 -6.27
N ILE A 77 -5.67 -3.96 -5.08
CA ILE A 77 -4.83 -5.01 -4.45
C ILE A 77 -5.47 -6.40 -4.54
N LYS A 78 -6.76 -6.47 -4.88
CA LYS A 78 -7.52 -7.70 -5.11
C LYS A 78 -8.56 -7.48 -6.21
N ALA A 79 -8.76 -8.49 -7.06
CA ALA A 79 -9.72 -8.44 -8.17
C ALA A 79 -10.21 -9.86 -8.52
N LEU A 80 -11.39 -9.95 -9.14
CA LEU A 80 -11.90 -11.20 -9.70
C LEU A 80 -11.21 -11.54 -11.01
N HIS A 81 -10.89 -10.53 -11.81
CA HIS A 81 -10.24 -10.68 -13.11
C HIS A 81 -8.89 -9.93 -13.13
N SER A 82 -7.90 -10.54 -13.75
CA SER A 82 -6.56 -9.93 -13.88
C SER A 82 -6.61 -8.58 -14.63
N SER A 83 -7.52 -8.44 -15.60
CA SER A 83 -7.74 -7.20 -16.35
C SER A 83 -8.07 -5.99 -15.47
N ASP A 84 -8.74 -6.22 -14.34
CA ASP A 84 -9.08 -5.14 -13.39
C ASP A 84 -7.84 -4.53 -12.72
N PHE A 85 -6.80 -5.35 -12.47
CA PHE A 85 -5.54 -4.81 -11.96
C PHE A 85 -4.89 -3.87 -12.98
N TYR A 86 -4.81 -4.27 -14.24
CA TYR A 86 -4.22 -3.46 -15.30
C TYR A 86 -5.03 -2.19 -15.57
N ARG A 87 -6.36 -2.30 -15.62
CA ARG A 87 -7.23 -1.14 -15.82
C ARG A 87 -7.03 -0.07 -14.74
N VAL A 88 -6.92 -0.47 -13.46
CA VAL A 88 -6.80 0.49 -12.36
C VAL A 88 -5.34 0.90 -12.14
N ASN A 89 -4.41 -0.06 -12.03
CA ASN A 89 -3.04 0.22 -11.60
C ASN A 89 -2.13 0.68 -12.74
N GLN A 90 -2.41 0.30 -13.99
CA GLN A 90 -1.68 0.76 -15.16
C GLN A 90 -2.44 1.89 -15.87
N ALA A 91 -3.56 1.60 -16.53
CA ALA A 91 -4.27 2.59 -17.33
C ALA A 91 -4.75 3.78 -16.48
N GLY A 92 -5.27 3.52 -15.26
CA GLY A 92 -5.63 4.58 -14.33
C GLY A 92 -4.46 5.47 -13.94
N THR A 93 -3.25 4.90 -13.74
CA THR A 93 -2.04 5.69 -13.49
C THR A 93 -1.65 6.51 -14.71
N GLY A 94 -1.72 5.94 -15.92
CA GLY A 94 -1.51 6.67 -17.17
C GLY A 94 -2.44 7.86 -17.32
N ASN A 95 -3.72 7.70 -16.96
CA ASN A 95 -4.71 8.79 -16.98
C ASN A 95 -4.38 9.91 -15.96
N ILE A 96 -3.88 9.55 -14.78
CA ILE A 96 -3.38 10.52 -13.78
C ILE A 96 -2.18 11.29 -14.35
N VAL A 97 -1.23 10.59 -14.97
CA VAL A 97 -0.06 11.21 -15.61
C VAL A 97 -0.50 12.16 -16.74
N MET A 98 -1.43 11.75 -17.58
CA MET A 98 -1.97 12.58 -18.66
C MET A 98 -2.62 13.86 -18.11
N ALA A 99 -3.43 13.75 -17.05
CA ALA A 99 -4.07 14.90 -16.42
C ALA A 99 -3.06 15.83 -15.73
N ALA A 100 -2.04 15.27 -15.04
CA ALA A 100 -0.97 16.05 -14.43
C ALA A 100 -0.15 16.82 -15.48
N ASN A 101 0.19 16.19 -16.60
CA ASN A 101 0.88 16.83 -17.72
C ASN A 101 0.07 17.98 -18.33
N ALA A 102 -1.26 17.83 -18.43
CA ALA A 102 -2.14 18.89 -18.91
C ALA A 102 -2.20 20.08 -17.95
N CYS A 103 -1.85 19.89 -16.69
CA CYS A 103 -1.79 20.92 -15.63
C CYS A 103 -0.37 21.26 -15.19
N ARG A 104 0.66 20.97 -16.00
CA ARG A 104 2.09 21.12 -15.66
C ARG A 104 2.52 22.54 -15.28
N GLU A 105 1.74 23.56 -15.62
CA GLU A 105 2.00 24.95 -15.21
C GLU A 105 1.77 25.16 -13.71
N SER A 106 0.92 24.37 -13.08
CA SER A 106 0.62 24.43 -11.65
C SER A 106 1.13 23.21 -10.88
N VAL A 107 1.02 22.00 -11.45
CA VAL A 107 1.47 20.75 -10.82
C VAL A 107 3.00 20.69 -10.83
N GLN A 108 3.59 20.79 -9.64
CA GLN A 108 5.05 20.80 -9.43
C GLN A 108 5.60 19.42 -9.07
N HIS A 109 4.74 18.52 -8.54
CA HIS A 109 5.19 17.18 -8.11
C HIS A 109 4.07 16.15 -8.16
N LEU A 110 4.40 14.94 -8.64
CA LEU A 110 3.53 13.77 -8.62
C LEU A 110 4.16 12.68 -7.76
N VAL A 111 3.47 12.25 -6.68
CA VAL A 111 3.89 11.09 -5.86
C VAL A 111 3.01 9.90 -6.20
N TYR A 112 3.63 8.82 -6.68
CA TYR A 112 2.95 7.56 -7.01
C TYR A 112 3.24 6.51 -5.93
N ILE A 113 2.19 5.97 -5.31
CA ILE A 113 2.31 4.88 -4.36
C ILE A 113 2.29 3.56 -5.13
N SER A 114 3.45 2.99 -5.33
CA SER A 114 3.68 1.67 -5.92
C SER A 114 3.68 0.57 -4.85
N SER A 115 4.56 -0.42 -4.93
CA SER A 115 4.69 -1.52 -3.97
C SER A 115 6.06 -2.19 -4.07
N LEU A 116 6.57 -2.74 -2.97
CA LEU A 116 7.73 -3.63 -2.99
C LEU A 116 7.51 -4.86 -3.90
N ALA A 117 6.25 -5.24 -4.15
CA ALA A 117 5.91 -6.32 -5.08
C ALA A 117 6.46 -6.11 -6.50
N VAL A 118 6.80 -4.89 -6.90
CA VAL A 118 7.48 -4.56 -8.17
C VAL A 118 8.92 -5.05 -8.16
N SER A 119 9.65 -4.80 -7.08
CA SER A 119 11.05 -5.24 -6.94
C SER A 119 11.19 -6.76 -6.92
N GLY A 120 10.15 -7.45 -6.46
CA GLY A 120 10.13 -8.89 -6.27
C GLY A 120 10.75 -9.31 -4.93
N PRO A 121 10.83 -10.64 -4.67
CA PRO A 121 11.36 -11.19 -3.44
C PRO A 121 12.83 -10.83 -3.21
N GLY A 122 13.15 -10.50 -1.95
CA GLY A 122 14.51 -10.34 -1.46
C GLY A 122 14.67 -11.09 -0.13
N VAL A 123 15.89 -11.47 0.22
CA VAL A 123 16.21 -12.23 1.44
C VAL A 123 17.32 -11.53 2.25
N LEU A 124 17.52 -11.95 3.49
CA LEU A 124 18.67 -11.50 4.27
C LEU A 124 19.96 -11.83 3.52
N GLY A 125 20.88 -10.87 3.41
CA GLY A 125 22.11 -11.00 2.63
C GLY A 125 21.99 -10.72 1.13
N SER A 126 20.75 -10.69 0.58
CA SER A 126 20.45 -10.27 -0.80
C SER A 126 19.10 -9.56 -0.85
N PRO A 127 18.97 -8.38 -0.21
CA PRO A 127 17.73 -7.61 -0.21
C PRO A 127 17.42 -7.07 -1.60
N ALA A 128 16.14 -6.80 -1.87
CA ALA A 128 15.74 -6.07 -3.05
C ALA A 128 16.27 -4.63 -2.98
N VAL A 129 16.76 -4.10 -4.10
CA VAL A 129 17.23 -2.72 -4.24
C VAL A 129 16.42 -2.01 -5.31
N GLU A 130 16.24 -0.68 -5.18
CA GLU A 130 15.40 0.10 -6.08
C GLU A 130 15.92 0.14 -7.53
N ALA A 131 17.26 0.12 -7.68
CA ALA A 131 17.94 0.09 -8.98
C ALA A 131 17.95 -1.30 -9.63
N GLY A 132 17.52 -2.35 -8.91
CA GLY A 132 17.44 -3.70 -9.43
C GLY A 132 16.39 -3.85 -10.52
N GLU A 133 16.57 -4.84 -11.38
CA GLU A 133 15.58 -5.19 -12.37
C GLU A 133 14.26 -5.61 -11.68
N PRO A 134 13.10 -5.07 -12.10
CA PRO A 134 11.80 -5.46 -11.54
C PRO A 134 11.50 -6.94 -11.80
N ARG A 135 11.14 -7.67 -10.75
CA ARG A 135 10.85 -9.11 -10.79
C ARG A 135 9.54 -9.45 -10.09
N PRO A 136 8.41 -8.83 -10.50
CA PRO A 136 7.14 -9.10 -9.88
C PRO A 136 6.72 -10.55 -10.06
N VAL A 137 6.28 -11.19 -8.98
CA VAL A 137 5.84 -12.60 -8.97
C VAL A 137 4.33 -12.77 -9.06
N SER A 138 3.57 -11.67 -9.05
CA SER A 138 2.11 -11.65 -9.09
C SER A 138 1.59 -10.68 -10.15
N VAL A 139 0.34 -10.88 -10.60
CA VAL A 139 -0.34 -9.92 -11.50
C VAL A 139 -0.48 -8.54 -10.84
N TYR A 140 -0.68 -8.49 -9.53
CA TYR A 140 -0.67 -7.24 -8.79
C TYR A 140 0.67 -6.53 -8.94
N GLY A 141 1.78 -7.19 -8.61
CA GLY A 141 3.12 -6.61 -8.77
C GLY A 141 3.41 -6.19 -10.21
N GLN A 142 3.03 -7.01 -11.18
CA GLN A 142 3.17 -6.67 -12.61
C GLN A 142 2.36 -5.43 -12.99
N SER A 143 1.11 -5.32 -12.52
CA SER A 143 0.27 -4.16 -12.82
C SER A 143 0.80 -2.86 -12.19
N LYS A 144 1.40 -2.95 -10.98
CA LYS A 144 2.06 -1.82 -10.33
C LYS A 144 3.32 -1.41 -11.08
N TRP A 145 4.11 -2.39 -11.58
CA TRP A 145 5.26 -2.12 -12.42
C TRP A 145 4.88 -1.38 -13.70
N LEU A 146 3.82 -1.82 -14.39
CA LEU A 146 3.34 -1.13 -15.58
C LEU A 146 2.85 0.29 -15.26
N GLY A 147 2.25 0.52 -14.08
CA GLY A 147 1.96 1.87 -13.59
C GLY A 147 3.20 2.73 -13.36
N GLU A 148 4.31 2.14 -12.86
CA GLU A 148 5.59 2.86 -12.76
C GLU A 148 6.14 3.23 -14.13
N ILE A 149 5.97 2.38 -15.15
CA ILE A 149 6.35 2.68 -16.53
C ILE A 149 5.57 3.90 -17.05
N GLU A 150 4.26 3.97 -16.80
CA GLU A 150 3.47 5.16 -17.17
C GLU A 150 4.04 6.45 -16.55
N VAL A 151 4.42 6.39 -15.27
CA VAL A 151 5.04 7.55 -14.59
C VAL A 151 6.42 7.86 -15.18
N ARG A 152 7.30 6.87 -15.30
CA ARG A 152 8.70 7.07 -15.71
C ARG A 152 8.85 7.57 -17.15
N GLN A 153 8.01 7.05 -18.05
CA GLN A 153 8.14 7.32 -19.49
C GLN A 153 7.28 8.48 -19.97
N HIS A 154 6.17 8.74 -19.30
CA HIS A 154 5.17 9.69 -19.81
C HIS A 154 4.92 10.90 -18.89
N CYS A 155 5.39 10.90 -17.64
CA CYS A 155 5.21 12.04 -16.76
C CYS A 155 6.21 13.15 -17.09
N SER A 156 5.71 14.33 -17.43
CA SER A 156 6.52 15.52 -17.73
C SER A 156 6.69 16.46 -16.53
N VAL A 157 5.98 16.21 -15.43
CA VAL A 157 6.20 16.92 -14.17
C VAL A 157 7.17 16.14 -13.27
N PRO A 158 7.89 16.77 -12.34
CA PRO A 158 8.70 16.08 -11.36
C PRO A 158 7.88 15.00 -10.63
N TRP A 159 8.46 13.82 -10.41
CA TRP A 159 7.74 12.71 -9.79
C TRP A 159 8.60 11.93 -8.79
N THR A 160 7.94 11.29 -7.84
CA THR A 160 8.53 10.31 -6.92
C THR A 160 7.68 9.05 -6.90
N ILE A 161 8.33 7.89 -6.93
CA ILE A 161 7.68 6.59 -6.77
C ILE A 161 8.06 6.01 -5.42
N LEU A 162 7.07 5.73 -4.59
CA LEU A 162 7.27 5.03 -3.32
C LEU A 162 6.83 3.57 -3.46
N ARG A 163 7.67 2.64 -3.05
CA ARG A 163 7.42 1.19 -3.01
C ARG A 163 7.31 0.73 -1.54
N PRO A 164 6.14 0.89 -0.89
CA PRO A 164 5.97 0.39 0.46
C PRO A 164 6.13 -1.13 0.52
N ALA A 165 6.72 -1.61 1.60
CA ALA A 165 6.74 -3.02 1.98
C ALA A 165 5.34 -3.49 2.44
N ALA A 166 5.23 -4.59 3.17
CA ALA A 166 3.94 -5.04 3.70
C ALA A 166 3.42 -4.01 4.72
N VAL A 167 2.36 -3.28 4.34
CA VAL A 167 1.79 -2.20 5.16
C VAL A 167 0.77 -2.78 6.13
N TYR A 168 0.90 -2.45 7.42
CA TYR A 168 -0.07 -2.78 8.47
C TYR A 168 -0.42 -1.53 9.27
N GLY A 169 -1.51 -1.57 10.04
CA GLY A 169 -1.86 -0.42 10.88
C GLY A 169 -3.36 -0.27 11.13
N PRO A 170 -3.78 0.81 11.81
CA PRO A 170 -5.18 1.20 11.93
C PRO A 170 -5.88 1.25 10.57
N ARG A 171 -7.13 0.82 10.48
CA ARG A 171 -7.96 0.77 9.24
C ARG A 171 -7.57 -0.33 8.26
N ASP A 172 -6.56 -1.13 8.56
CA ASP A 172 -6.19 -2.26 7.72
C ASP A 172 -7.15 -3.43 7.96
N ALA A 173 -7.86 -3.84 6.90
CA ALA A 173 -8.74 -4.99 6.93
C ALA A 173 -8.04 -6.31 6.51
N GLU A 174 -6.85 -6.22 5.92
CA GLU A 174 -6.13 -7.38 5.38
C GLU A 174 -5.46 -8.18 6.53
N PHE A 175 -4.72 -7.50 7.40
CA PHE A 175 -4.11 -8.12 8.58
C PHE A 175 -5.11 -8.38 9.71
N LEU A 176 -6.31 -7.76 9.70
CA LEU A 176 -7.33 -7.97 10.72
C LEU A 176 -7.62 -9.45 10.96
N ALA A 177 -7.77 -10.24 9.89
CA ALA A 177 -8.03 -11.69 9.99
C ALA A 177 -6.93 -12.42 10.78
N LEU A 178 -5.67 -11.99 10.65
CA LEU A 178 -4.57 -12.56 11.42
C LEU A 178 -4.67 -12.21 12.90
N PHE A 179 -4.99 -10.96 13.26
CA PHE A 179 -5.23 -10.55 14.65
C PHE A 179 -6.37 -11.34 15.28
N GLN A 180 -7.48 -11.53 14.55
CA GLN A 180 -8.62 -12.32 15.00
C GLN A 180 -8.24 -13.80 15.21
N THR A 181 -7.47 -14.39 14.30
CA THR A 181 -7.01 -15.77 14.40
C THR A 181 -6.11 -15.98 15.62
N ILE A 182 -5.19 -15.04 15.87
CA ILE A 182 -4.30 -15.10 17.04
C ILE A 182 -5.09 -14.89 18.34
N LYS A 183 -6.10 -14.02 18.35
CA LYS A 183 -7.04 -13.87 19.48
C LYS A 183 -7.77 -15.18 19.81
N LEU A 184 -8.09 -15.98 18.80
CA LEU A 184 -8.63 -17.34 18.97
C LEU A 184 -7.57 -18.36 19.39
N ARG A 185 -6.36 -17.92 19.73
CA ARG A 185 -5.20 -18.72 20.15
C ARG A 185 -4.70 -19.68 19.06
N ILE A 186 -4.77 -19.28 17.81
CA ILE A 186 -4.23 -20.04 16.66
C ILE A 186 -3.19 -19.16 15.97
N MET A 187 -1.97 -19.70 15.76
CA MET A 187 -0.89 -19.06 15.00
C MET A 187 -0.65 -19.89 13.74
N PRO A 188 -1.17 -19.48 12.58
CA PRO A 188 -1.01 -20.21 11.33
C PRO A 188 0.38 -19.99 10.76
N LEU A 189 1.22 -21.03 10.73
CA LEU A 189 2.58 -20.97 10.20
C LEU A 189 2.66 -21.80 8.92
N VAL A 190 2.96 -21.17 7.80
CA VAL A 190 3.17 -21.90 6.54
C VAL A 190 4.45 -22.73 6.67
N SER A 191 4.34 -24.04 6.47
CA SER A 191 5.45 -24.98 6.61
C SER A 191 6.62 -24.65 5.67
N GLY A 192 7.84 -24.70 6.18
CA GLY A 192 9.06 -24.42 5.43
C GLY A 192 10.03 -23.53 6.20
N PRO A 193 11.06 -23.00 5.52
CA PRO A 193 12.02 -22.11 6.14
C PRO A 193 11.35 -20.79 6.59
N LYS A 194 11.94 -20.15 7.61
CA LYS A 194 11.53 -18.81 8.04
C LYS A 194 11.67 -17.82 6.89
N ARG A 195 10.69 -16.98 6.73
CA ARG A 195 10.65 -15.97 5.66
C ARG A 195 10.80 -14.59 6.25
N PRO A 196 11.97 -13.98 6.05
CA PRO A 196 12.18 -12.60 6.47
C PRO A 196 11.40 -11.66 5.59
N LEU A 197 10.81 -10.63 6.20
CA LEU A 197 10.06 -9.58 5.50
C LEU A 197 10.21 -8.24 6.19
N ASN A 198 10.23 -7.18 5.41
CA ASN A 198 10.04 -5.85 5.94
C ASN A 198 8.54 -5.57 6.07
N MET A 199 8.20 -4.93 7.18
CA MET A 199 6.89 -4.37 7.44
C MET A 199 6.99 -2.85 7.45
N VAL A 200 5.88 -2.16 7.27
CA VAL A 200 5.83 -0.71 7.49
C VAL A 200 4.47 -0.31 8.07
N TYR A 201 4.49 0.59 9.04
CA TYR A 201 3.27 1.12 9.63
C TYR A 201 2.57 2.10 8.68
N GLY A 202 1.25 2.02 8.54
CA GLY A 202 0.50 2.84 7.57
C GLY A 202 0.72 4.35 7.72
N PRO A 203 0.68 4.93 8.92
CA PRO A 203 1.05 6.32 9.16
C PRO A 203 2.49 6.68 8.75
N ASP A 204 3.46 5.75 8.85
CA ASP A 204 4.83 6.01 8.40
C ASP A 204 4.90 6.08 6.87
N VAL A 205 4.08 5.31 6.16
CA VAL A 205 3.94 5.47 4.70
C VAL A 205 3.41 6.86 4.36
N ALA A 206 2.41 7.36 5.11
CA ALA A 206 1.92 8.71 4.92
C ALA A 206 2.99 9.77 5.22
N ALA A 207 3.81 9.58 6.25
CA ALA A 207 4.94 10.45 6.55
C ALA A 207 5.99 10.44 5.41
N ALA A 208 6.30 9.27 4.82
CA ALA A 208 7.18 9.18 3.66
C ALA A 208 6.63 9.94 2.44
N VAL A 209 5.31 9.91 2.21
CA VAL A 209 4.65 10.68 1.15
C VAL A 209 4.86 12.18 1.38
N LEU A 210 4.60 12.69 2.58
CA LEU A 210 4.81 14.10 2.89
C LEU A 210 6.29 14.49 2.79
N CYS A 211 7.18 13.64 3.29
CA CYS A 211 8.62 13.86 3.17
C CYS A 211 9.04 14.00 1.69
N SER A 212 8.52 13.14 0.81
CA SER A 212 8.83 13.20 -0.63
C SER A 212 8.32 14.47 -1.32
N LEU A 213 7.27 15.11 -0.81
CA LEU A 213 6.77 16.39 -1.33
C LEU A 213 7.62 17.58 -0.91
N MET A 214 8.36 17.47 0.18
CA MET A 214 9.14 18.57 0.76
C MET A 214 10.61 18.62 0.28
N HIS A 215 11.04 17.60 -0.50
CA HIS A 215 12.43 17.46 -0.94
C HIS A 215 12.54 17.42 -2.45
N ASP A 216 13.18 18.43 -3.03
CA ASP A 216 13.47 18.49 -4.47
C ASP A 216 14.34 17.31 -4.96
N ARG A 217 15.17 16.75 -4.06
CA ARG A 217 16.00 15.57 -4.36
C ARG A 217 15.18 14.30 -4.61
N GLY A 218 13.91 14.27 -4.21
CA GLY A 218 12.99 13.16 -4.49
C GLY A 218 12.56 13.06 -5.96
N ALA A 219 12.71 14.14 -6.73
CA ALA A 219 12.26 14.20 -8.11
C ALA A 219 12.99 13.20 -9.01
N GLY A 220 12.23 12.36 -9.72
CA GLY A 220 12.76 11.25 -10.55
C GLY A 220 13.23 10.05 -9.72
N GLY A 221 13.02 10.05 -8.41
CA GLY A 221 13.43 8.97 -7.49
C GLY A 221 12.41 7.87 -7.31
N THR A 222 12.92 6.66 -7.06
CA THR A 222 12.12 5.52 -6.60
C THR A 222 12.69 5.05 -5.30
N TYR A 223 11.82 4.80 -4.31
CA TYR A 223 12.24 4.52 -2.94
C TYR A 223 11.45 3.37 -2.34
N HIS A 224 12.13 2.44 -1.70
CA HIS A 224 11.49 1.50 -0.79
C HIS A 224 11.10 2.22 0.51
N VAL A 225 9.92 1.91 1.03
CA VAL A 225 9.43 2.43 2.31
C VAL A 225 9.17 1.24 3.23
N ALA A 226 10.04 1.07 4.23
CA ALA A 226 10.00 -0.06 5.13
C ALA A 226 10.56 0.31 6.49
N ALA A 227 10.12 -0.37 7.56
CA ALA A 227 10.76 -0.31 8.86
C ALA A 227 11.95 -1.29 8.91
N GLU A 228 12.97 -0.94 9.66
CA GLU A 228 14.15 -1.76 9.93
C GLU A 228 14.27 -2.03 11.43
N PRO A 229 14.78 -3.21 11.83
CA PRO A 229 15.18 -4.34 10.97
C PRO A 229 13.98 -5.13 10.41
N PRO A 230 14.18 -5.96 9.37
CA PRO A 230 13.15 -6.89 8.91
C PRO A 230 12.82 -7.91 10.01
N CYS A 231 11.59 -8.42 10.03
CA CYS A 231 11.16 -9.49 10.92
C CYS A 231 10.75 -10.73 10.12
N THR A 232 10.48 -11.83 10.80
CA THR A 232 9.84 -13.00 10.19
C THR A 232 8.32 -12.95 10.37
N ASP A 233 7.58 -13.70 9.55
CA ASP A 233 6.12 -13.90 9.71
C ASP A 233 5.78 -14.42 11.13
N GLU A 234 6.62 -15.30 11.69
CA GLU A 234 6.46 -15.81 13.05
C GLU A 234 6.68 -14.72 14.12
N GLU A 235 7.74 -13.91 14.01
CA GLU A 235 8.01 -12.80 14.94
C GLU A 235 6.89 -11.74 14.93
N PHE A 236 6.38 -11.41 13.73
CA PHE A 236 5.22 -10.53 13.62
C PHE A 236 4.00 -11.08 14.39
N MET A 237 3.70 -12.36 14.20
CA MET A 237 2.58 -13.01 14.91
C MET A 237 2.82 -13.17 16.42
N GLN A 238 4.08 -13.41 16.84
CA GLN A 238 4.44 -13.46 18.26
C GLN A 238 4.24 -12.11 18.95
N GLU A 239 4.60 -11.01 18.28
CA GLU A 239 4.35 -9.66 18.83
C GLU A 239 2.85 -9.39 18.98
N ILE A 240 2.02 -9.76 17.99
CA ILE A 240 0.55 -9.67 18.11
C ILE A 240 0.06 -10.49 19.32
N ALA A 241 0.54 -11.73 19.48
CA ALA A 241 0.16 -12.60 20.60
C ALA A 241 0.56 -12.02 21.95
N GLY A 242 1.75 -11.41 22.03
CA GLY A 242 2.23 -10.67 23.22
C GLY A 242 1.30 -9.54 23.61
N GLN A 243 0.88 -8.71 22.65
CA GLN A 243 -0.04 -7.60 22.87
C GLN A 243 -1.47 -8.06 23.21
N LEU A 244 -1.89 -9.20 22.69
CA LEU A 244 -3.17 -9.85 23.05
C LEU A 244 -3.08 -10.61 24.37
N ARG A 245 -1.91 -10.72 24.99
CA ARG A 245 -1.64 -11.48 26.22
C ARG A 245 -2.12 -12.94 26.12
N CYS A 246 -1.94 -13.56 24.96
CA CYS A 246 -2.33 -14.93 24.70
C CYS A 246 -1.13 -15.80 24.28
N ARG A 247 -1.29 -17.12 24.45
CA ARG A 247 -0.31 -18.14 23.97
C ARG A 247 -0.98 -18.96 22.90
N PRO A 248 -0.84 -18.59 21.61
CA PRO A 248 -1.48 -19.31 20.53
C PRO A 248 -0.80 -20.65 20.27
N LEU A 249 -1.59 -21.64 19.87
CA LEU A 249 -1.11 -22.90 19.34
C LEU A 249 -0.50 -22.65 17.95
N ARG A 250 0.74 -23.05 17.76
CA ARG A 250 1.41 -23.03 16.47
C ARG A 250 0.84 -24.10 15.57
N LEU A 251 0.13 -23.67 14.51
CA LEU A 251 -0.49 -24.58 13.54
C LEU A 251 0.32 -24.58 12.24
N PRO A 252 1.14 -25.62 11.98
CA PRO A 252 1.87 -25.71 10.72
C PRO A 252 0.88 -26.00 9.58
N ILE A 253 0.86 -25.13 8.56
CA ILE A 253 0.03 -25.26 7.39
C ILE A 253 0.88 -25.79 6.23
N PRO A 254 0.64 -27.02 5.74
CA PRO A 254 1.31 -27.55 4.56
C PRO A 254 1.01 -26.67 3.34
N ARG A 255 1.98 -26.53 2.43
CA ARG A 255 1.83 -25.74 1.19
C ARG A 255 0.65 -26.24 0.34
N SER A 256 0.41 -27.56 0.31
CA SER A 256 -0.74 -28.17 -0.37
C SER A 256 -2.09 -27.74 0.21
N ALA A 257 -2.19 -27.66 1.55
CA ALA A 257 -3.42 -27.20 2.21
C ALA A 257 -3.67 -25.71 1.92
N LEU A 258 -2.61 -24.87 1.91
CA LEU A 258 -2.70 -23.47 1.55
C LEU A 258 -3.14 -23.30 0.08
N TYR A 259 -2.58 -24.10 -0.85
CA TYR A 259 -3.00 -24.13 -2.25
C TYR A 259 -4.48 -24.48 -2.39
N LEU A 260 -4.93 -25.54 -1.71
CA LEU A 260 -6.34 -25.95 -1.74
C LEU A 260 -7.26 -24.84 -1.19
N ALA A 261 -6.86 -24.18 -0.10
CA ALA A 261 -7.60 -23.04 0.45
C ALA A 261 -7.72 -21.89 -0.57
N CYS A 262 -6.64 -21.58 -1.31
CA CYS A 262 -6.68 -20.58 -2.37
C CYS A 262 -7.65 -20.96 -3.50
N VAL A 263 -7.65 -22.23 -3.94
CA VAL A 263 -8.57 -22.71 -4.99
C VAL A 263 -10.03 -22.60 -4.52
N ILE A 264 -10.32 -23.04 -3.30
CA ILE A 264 -11.68 -22.94 -2.73
C ILE A 264 -12.11 -21.48 -2.66
N GLN A 265 -11.24 -20.58 -2.18
CA GLN A 265 -11.54 -19.16 -2.08
C GLN A 265 -11.76 -18.51 -3.46
N GLU A 266 -11.03 -18.92 -4.50
CA GLU A 266 -11.26 -18.43 -5.87
C GLU A 266 -12.63 -18.87 -6.41
N ILE A 267 -13.05 -20.13 -6.14
CA ILE A 267 -14.38 -20.63 -6.52
C ILE A 267 -15.47 -19.82 -5.81
N LEU A 268 -15.36 -19.64 -4.48
CA LEU A 268 -16.30 -18.86 -3.70
C LEU A 268 -16.35 -17.39 -4.16
N SER A 269 -15.20 -16.79 -4.49
CA SER A 269 -15.13 -15.42 -5.02
C SER A 269 -15.89 -15.28 -6.34
N ARG A 270 -15.78 -16.28 -7.25
CA ARG A 270 -16.52 -16.29 -8.52
C ARG A 270 -18.03 -16.45 -8.29
N MET A 271 -18.43 -17.31 -7.35
CA MET A 271 -19.85 -17.53 -7.04
C MET A 271 -20.49 -16.31 -6.36
N THR A 272 -19.76 -15.61 -5.51
CA THR A 272 -20.27 -14.45 -4.74
C THR A 272 -20.08 -13.10 -5.45
N GLY A 273 -19.29 -13.06 -6.53
CA GLY A 273 -18.92 -11.82 -7.19
C GLY A 273 -18.01 -10.91 -6.34
N ARG A 274 -17.48 -11.41 -5.22
CA ARG A 274 -16.64 -10.63 -4.29
C ARG A 274 -15.19 -11.12 -4.32
N PRO A 275 -14.22 -10.26 -4.66
CA PRO A 275 -12.81 -10.66 -4.67
C PRO A 275 -12.33 -10.95 -3.25
N ASN A 276 -11.57 -12.04 -3.09
CA ASN A 276 -10.95 -12.41 -1.83
C ASN A 276 -9.43 -12.19 -1.88
N ILE A 277 -8.79 -12.11 -0.70
CA ILE A 277 -7.34 -11.92 -0.57
C ILE A 277 -6.59 -13.18 -0.95
N LEU A 278 -7.06 -14.35 -0.46
CA LEU A 278 -6.44 -15.64 -0.76
C LEU A 278 -6.79 -16.05 -2.19
N SER A 279 -5.79 -15.98 -3.06
CA SER A 279 -5.83 -16.43 -4.45
C SER A 279 -4.54 -17.16 -4.78
N ARG A 280 -4.53 -17.95 -5.87
CA ARG A 280 -3.30 -18.61 -6.33
C ARG A 280 -2.20 -17.60 -6.67
N GLN A 281 -2.54 -16.38 -7.08
CA GLN A 281 -1.58 -15.31 -7.32
C GLN A 281 -0.98 -14.78 -6.01
N LYS A 282 -1.80 -14.61 -4.96
CA LYS A 282 -1.32 -14.22 -3.63
C LYS A 282 -0.47 -15.33 -3.00
N LEU A 283 -0.75 -16.58 -3.33
CA LEU A 283 0.07 -17.73 -2.90
C LEU A 283 1.53 -17.61 -3.36
N LEU A 284 1.78 -17.10 -4.59
CA LEU A 284 3.14 -16.88 -5.08
C LEU A 284 3.91 -15.88 -4.20
N GLU A 285 3.25 -14.83 -3.74
CA GLU A 285 3.81 -13.88 -2.80
C GLU A 285 4.03 -14.49 -1.42
N LEU A 286 3.06 -15.28 -0.91
CA LEU A 286 3.14 -15.93 0.41
C LEU A 286 4.21 -17.03 0.48
N LEU A 287 4.51 -17.69 -0.64
CA LEU A 287 5.52 -18.75 -0.72
C LEU A 287 6.89 -18.25 -1.13
N ALA A 288 7.03 -16.97 -1.43
CA ALA A 288 8.33 -16.37 -1.75
C ALA A 288 9.33 -16.56 -0.60
N PRO A 289 10.63 -16.66 -0.88
CA PRO A 289 11.66 -16.94 0.13
C PRO A 289 11.81 -15.80 1.15
N GLY A 290 11.38 -14.60 0.82
CA GLY A 290 11.39 -13.43 1.70
C GLY A 290 10.97 -12.17 0.96
N TRP A 291 10.72 -11.09 1.72
CA TRP A 291 10.35 -9.76 1.22
C TRP A 291 11.19 -8.70 1.92
N VAL A 292 12.52 -8.82 1.78
CA VAL A 292 13.50 -7.89 2.35
C VAL A 292 13.97 -6.90 1.30
N CYS A 293 14.01 -5.63 1.65
CA CYS A 293 14.52 -4.55 0.81
C CYS A 293 15.46 -3.64 1.60
N THR A 294 16.29 -2.86 0.90
CA THR A 294 17.07 -1.77 1.49
C THR A 294 16.22 -0.51 1.57
N THR A 295 16.49 0.34 2.55
CA THR A 295 15.91 1.68 2.70
C THR A 295 16.98 2.78 2.67
N ASP A 296 18.21 2.43 2.29
CA ASP A 296 19.33 3.38 2.28
C ASP A 296 19.08 4.57 1.37
N ARG A 297 18.43 4.33 0.23
CA ARG A 297 18.19 5.39 -0.74
C ARG A 297 17.23 6.46 -0.19
N ILE A 298 16.09 6.06 0.38
CA ILE A 298 15.16 7.04 0.96
C ILE A 298 15.78 7.78 2.14
N ARG A 299 16.62 7.10 2.94
CA ARG A 299 17.35 7.70 4.05
C ARG A 299 18.35 8.74 3.55
N ASN A 300 19.14 8.42 2.53
CA ASN A 300 20.20 9.28 2.03
C ASN A 300 19.65 10.47 1.22
N ASP A 301 18.64 10.24 0.38
CA ASP A 301 18.11 11.27 -0.53
C ASP A 301 17.10 12.17 0.17
N LEU A 302 16.22 11.59 1.02
CA LEU A 302 15.10 12.29 1.66
C LEU A 302 15.24 12.46 3.18
N GLY A 303 16.28 11.88 3.80
CA GLY A 303 16.44 11.90 5.26
C GLY A 303 15.34 11.14 6.01
N PHE A 304 14.58 10.28 5.31
CA PHE A 304 13.45 9.54 5.90
C PHE A 304 13.85 8.16 6.38
N THR A 305 13.42 7.84 7.59
CA THR A 305 13.39 6.48 8.15
C THR A 305 12.01 6.26 8.77
N ALA A 306 11.43 5.06 8.61
CA ALA A 306 10.18 4.71 9.27
C ALA A 306 10.39 4.69 10.80
N PRO A 307 9.77 5.60 11.57
CA PRO A 307 10.13 5.77 12.98
C PRO A 307 9.44 4.74 13.89
N THR A 308 8.35 4.14 13.44
CA THR A 308 7.50 3.29 14.29
C THR A 308 8.06 1.89 14.40
N SER A 309 8.42 1.46 15.61
CA SER A 309 8.83 0.08 15.86
C SER A 309 7.67 -0.90 15.63
N LEU A 310 8.01 -2.16 15.33
CA LEU A 310 7.00 -3.22 15.13
C LEU A 310 6.04 -3.32 16.33
N ARG A 311 6.60 -3.31 17.54
CA ARG A 311 5.84 -3.39 18.79
C ARG A 311 4.86 -2.22 18.95
N GLU A 312 5.34 -1.01 18.73
CA GLU A 312 4.52 0.20 18.83
C GLU A 312 3.41 0.22 17.80
N GLY A 313 3.72 -0.08 16.53
CA GLY A 313 2.74 -0.12 15.45
C GLY A 313 1.65 -1.18 15.69
N ILE A 314 2.03 -2.38 16.19
CA ILE A 314 1.05 -3.42 16.56
C ILE A 314 0.19 -2.97 17.74
N THR A 315 0.76 -2.30 18.75
CA THR A 315 0.01 -1.77 19.89
C THR A 315 -1.04 -0.77 19.42
N GLN A 316 -0.64 0.23 18.63
CA GLN A 316 -1.55 1.26 18.10
C GLN A 316 -2.63 0.66 17.18
N THR A 317 -2.26 -0.35 16.38
CA THR A 317 -3.20 -1.07 15.50
C THR A 317 -4.25 -1.80 16.32
N LEU A 318 -3.83 -2.55 17.35
CA LEU A 318 -4.72 -3.32 18.20
C LEU A 318 -5.65 -2.39 19.01
N ASP A 319 -5.15 -1.28 19.51
CA ASP A 319 -5.96 -0.29 20.22
C ASP A 319 -7.01 0.35 19.32
N TRP A 320 -6.65 0.59 18.05
CA TRP A 320 -7.60 1.06 17.08
C TRP A 320 -8.66 -0.01 16.76
N TYR A 321 -8.26 -1.28 16.53
CA TYR A 321 -9.20 -2.37 16.29
C TYR A 321 -10.17 -2.58 17.44
N ARG A 322 -9.71 -2.45 18.70
CA ARG A 322 -10.57 -2.52 19.88
C ARG A 322 -11.59 -1.39 19.93
N ARG A 323 -11.17 -0.17 19.67
CA ARG A 323 -12.07 1.01 19.65
C ARG A 323 -13.15 0.90 18.57
N GLU A 324 -12.82 0.32 17.44
CA GLU A 324 -13.75 0.11 16.32
C GLU A 324 -14.58 -1.19 16.45
N GLY A 325 -14.34 -1.99 17.50
CA GLY A 325 -15.03 -3.27 17.70
C GLY A 325 -14.65 -4.37 16.70
N TRP A 326 -13.43 -4.27 16.12
CA TRP A 326 -12.93 -5.25 15.14
C TRP A 326 -12.27 -6.46 15.80
N VAL A 327 -11.72 -6.28 17.03
CA VAL A 327 -11.02 -7.32 17.81
C VAL A 327 -11.42 -7.25 19.29
#